data_0e61761e74ea96cfa03a58e763bd85e3
#
_entry.id   0e61761e74ea96cfa03a58e763bd85e3
#
_cell.length_a   1.000
_cell.length_b   1.000
_cell.length_c   1.000
_cell.angle_alpha   90.00
_cell.angle_beta   90.00
_cell.angle_gamma   90.00
#
_symmetry.space_group_name_H-M   'P 1'
#
loop_
_entity.id
_entity.type
_entity.pdbx_description
1 polymer ?
#
loop_
_entity_poly.entity_id
_entity_poly.type
_entity_poly.pdbx_seq_one_letter_code
_entity_poly.pdbx_strand_id
1 'polypeptide(L)'
;DIRVKDEEKKASLGNRVMENLNEVNLYLPATCELECPACTSYFHQINHCTVHSGDGLKTDDYRRLIRQFLMNGIKRINIFAGGNPNKNSYVRQLLPDMEKSKVDVHLYLDNTFLCSEYEELVQQTKCVLEVLVHAEGFGNQLTEDMQKFPYDRVKWNLIVSNESDMERIEKMEIPAETVVQIKPFYTAENKDFFREYVYLEMQDILAAPIDRKTIFRHRTLNDNFFGKLTIYPSGEVYANVNCSVLGNIQDSSLKELLYKEITEGNAWLRIRGNEKPCNQCVNRLSLIHI
;
A
#
# COMPACT_ATOMS: atom_id res chain seq x y z
N ASP A 1 -24.10 2.72 6.66
CA ASP A 1 -23.57 3.49 7.79
C ASP A 1 -22.86 2.54 8.76
N ILE A 2 -21.53 2.66 8.86
CA ILE A 2 -20.71 1.79 9.71
C ILE A 2 -20.91 2.12 11.19
N ARG A 3 -21.29 3.34 11.50
CA ARG A 3 -21.58 3.82 12.86
C ARG A 3 -23.04 3.57 13.25
N VAL A 4 -23.45 2.32 13.28
CA VAL A 4 -24.80 1.96 13.68
C VAL A 4 -24.95 2.13 15.19
N LYS A 5 -25.91 2.95 15.61
CA LYS A 5 -26.20 3.25 17.03
C LYS A 5 -26.96 2.14 17.75
N ASP A 6 -27.47 1.19 17.01
CA ASP A 6 -28.38 0.15 17.49
C ASP A 6 -27.62 -1.14 17.82
N GLU A 7 -27.77 -1.67 19.02
CA GLU A 7 -27.00 -2.84 19.47
C GLU A 7 -27.39 -4.13 18.71
N GLU A 8 -28.63 -4.28 18.29
CA GLU A 8 -29.03 -5.41 17.44
C GLU A 8 -28.35 -5.36 16.07
N LYS A 9 -28.15 -4.14 15.55
CA LYS A 9 -27.41 -3.95 14.30
C LYS A 9 -25.90 -4.10 14.47
N LYS A 10 -25.35 -3.89 15.67
CA LYS A 10 -23.92 -4.16 15.94
C LYS A 10 -23.59 -5.64 15.76
N ALA A 11 -24.42 -6.56 16.20
CA ALA A 11 -24.25 -7.99 16.00
C ALA A 11 -24.30 -8.36 14.51
N SER A 12 -25.20 -7.74 13.74
CA SER A 12 -25.29 -7.86 12.28
C SER A 12 -24.04 -7.30 11.60
N LEU A 13 -23.55 -6.13 12.03
CA LEU A 13 -22.33 -5.51 11.52
C LEU A 13 -21.11 -6.39 11.78
N GLY A 14 -21.01 -6.97 12.98
CA GLY A 14 -19.94 -7.89 13.34
C GLY A 14 -19.88 -9.13 12.42
N ASN A 15 -21.02 -9.59 11.89
CA ASN A 15 -21.05 -10.67 10.92
C ASN A 15 -20.62 -10.23 9.51
N ARG A 16 -20.79 -8.95 9.17
CA ARG A 16 -20.48 -8.38 7.86
C ARG A 16 -19.17 -7.59 7.81
N VAL A 17 -18.42 -7.57 8.91
CA VAL A 17 -17.18 -6.78 9.01
C VAL A 17 -16.17 -7.14 7.92
N MET A 18 -16.10 -8.41 7.53
CA MET A 18 -15.21 -8.89 6.49
C MET A 18 -15.49 -8.28 5.10
N GLU A 19 -16.75 -7.88 4.84
CA GLU A 19 -17.13 -7.25 3.56
C GLU A 19 -16.48 -5.86 3.37
N ASN A 20 -15.98 -5.25 4.44
CA ASN A 20 -15.29 -3.97 4.39
C ASN A 20 -13.81 -4.09 4.05
N LEU A 21 -13.22 -5.29 4.17
CA LEU A 21 -11.83 -5.51 3.82
C LEU A 21 -11.67 -5.56 2.30
N ASN A 22 -10.93 -4.62 1.75
CA ASN A 22 -10.72 -4.47 0.30
C ASN A 22 -9.28 -4.76 -0.13
N GLU A 23 -8.33 -4.46 0.74
CA GLU A 23 -6.90 -4.51 0.42
C GLU A 23 -6.10 -5.05 1.61
N VAL A 24 -5.13 -5.92 1.33
CA VAL A 24 -4.19 -6.41 2.34
C VAL A 24 -2.77 -6.25 1.86
N ASN A 25 -1.93 -5.67 2.71
CA ASN A 25 -0.49 -5.67 2.59
C ASN A 25 0.04 -6.90 3.33
N LEU A 26 0.57 -7.86 2.60
CA LEU A 26 1.05 -9.11 3.13
C LEU A 26 2.58 -9.14 3.08
N TYR A 27 3.21 -8.99 4.24
CA TYR A 27 4.66 -9.10 4.38
C TYR A 27 5.04 -10.56 4.60
N LEU A 28 5.96 -11.04 3.79
CA LEU A 28 6.50 -12.40 3.89
C LEU A 28 7.87 -12.36 4.57
N PRO A 29 8.28 -13.42 5.28
CA PRO A 29 9.64 -13.53 5.79
C PRO A 29 10.63 -13.36 4.64
N ALA A 30 11.55 -12.41 4.77
CA ALA A 30 12.44 -12.05 3.69
C ALA A 30 13.84 -11.69 4.18
N THR A 31 14.82 -11.87 3.29
CA THR A 31 16.16 -11.28 3.37
C THR A 31 16.31 -10.30 2.21
N CYS A 32 17.10 -9.25 2.40
CA CYS A 32 17.41 -8.29 1.35
C CYS A 32 18.91 -8.02 1.32
N GLU A 33 19.47 -7.97 0.13
CA GLU A 33 20.90 -7.69 -0.10
C GLU A 33 21.15 -6.19 -0.29
N LEU A 34 20.09 -5.37 -0.36
CA LEU A 34 20.17 -3.92 -0.49
C LEU A 34 20.25 -3.28 0.89
N GLU A 35 21.18 -2.35 1.02
CA GLU A 35 21.35 -1.51 2.22
C GLU A 35 20.72 -0.13 1.98
N CYS A 36 19.38 -0.07 1.81
CA CYS A 36 18.68 1.19 1.61
C CYS A 36 18.82 2.07 2.87
N PRO A 37 19.43 3.25 2.81
CA PRO A 37 19.75 4.06 4.01
C PRO A 37 18.53 4.45 4.83
N ALA A 38 17.38 4.57 4.18
CA ALA A 38 16.13 5.01 4.79
C ALA A 38 15.02 3.93 4.74
N CYS A 39 15.37 2.65 4.69
CA CYS A 39 14.42 1.54 4.49
C CYS A 39 13.22 1.61 5.45
N THR A 40 13.44 1.77 6.76
CA THR A 40 12.38 1.89 7.75
C THR A 40 11.53 3.15 7.55
N SER A 41 12.14 4.27 7.20
CA SER A 41 11.43 5.53 6.96
C SER A 41 10.61 5.47 5.67
N TYR A 42 11.11 4.84 4.62
CA TYR A 42 10.34 4.57 3.40
C TYR A 42 9.11 3.71 3.70
N PHE A 43 9.28 2.68 4.51
CA PHE A 43 8.16 1.82 4.91
C PHE A 43 7.03 2.60 5.59
N HIS A 44 7.35 3.55 6.47
CA HIS A 44 6.37 4.33 7.20
C HIS A 44 5.66 5.41 6.35
N GLN A 45 6.28 5.87 5.27
CA GLN A 45 5.74 6.94 4.42
C GLN A 45 5.12 6.44 3.12
N ILE A 46 5.72 5.41 2.54
CA ILE A 46 5.29 4.82 1.26
C ILE A 46 5.29 3.29 1.38
N ASN A 47 4.52 2.62 0.54
CA ASN A 47 4.62 1.17 0.45
C ASN A 47 6.01 0.80 -0.07
N HIS A 48 6.75 0.03 0.70
CA HIS A 48 8.13 -0.34 0.42
C HIS A 48 8.40 -1.81 0.73
N CYS A 49 9.36 -2.41 0.04
CA CYS A 49 9.76 -3.82 0.15
C CYS A 49 10.62 -4.12 1.39
N THR A 50 10.32 -3.53 2.53
CA THR A 50 11.13 -3.70 3.74
C THR A 50 11.28 -5.17 4.16
N VAL A 51 12.37 -5.45 4.86
CA VAL A 51 12.69 -6.79 5.33
C VAL A 51 12.05 -7.03 6.69
N HIS A 52 11.38 -8.16 6.80
CA HIS A 52 10.91 -8.69 8.08
C HIS A 52 11.47 -10.10 8.24
N SER A 53 12.34 -10.28 9.22
CA SER A 53 12.86 -11.58 9.63
C SER A 53 12.12 -12.06 10.87
N GLY A 54 12.02 -13.35 11.06
CA GLY A 54 11.53 -13.94 12.30
C GLY A 54 10.81 -15.27 12.13
N ASP A 55 10.78 -16.04 13.21
CA ASP A 55 9.95 -17.24 13.36
C ASP A 55 8.50 -16.80 13.56
N GLY A 56 7.73 -16.84 12.48
CA GLY A 56 6.36 -16.38 12.47
C GLY A 56 5.44 -17.31 11.70
N LEU A 57 4.60 -16.70 10.88
CA LEU A 57 3.65 -17.41 10.04
C LEU A 57 4.37 -18.34 9.06
N LYS A 58 3.86 -19.58 8.99
CA LYS A 58 4.33 -20.58 8.01
C LYS A 58 3.51 -20.49 6.73
N THR A 59 3.97 -21.13 5.66
CA THR A 59 3.27 -21.15 4.35
C THR A 59 1.80 -21.54 4.48
N ASP A 60 1.46 -22.50 5.35
CA ASP A 60 0.07 -22.95 5.54
C ASP A 60 -0.80 -21.89 6.26
N ASP A 61 -0.22 -21.08 7.13
CA ASP A 61 -0.91 -19.95 7.75
C ASP A 61 -1.25 -18.89 6.69
N TYR A 62 -0.30 -18.54 5.83
CA TYR A 62 -0.54 -17.65 4.70
C TYR A 62 -1.59 -18.21 3.73
N ARG A 63 -1.55 -19.49 3.41
CA ARG A 63 -2.58 -20.13 2.58
C ARG A 63 -3.96 -20.05 3.21
N ARG A 64 -4.05 -20.24 4.52
CA ARG A 64 -5.32 -20.10 5.27
C ARG A 64 -5.83 -18.66 5.20
N LEU A 65 -4.98 -17.65 5.41
CA LEU A 65 -5.33 -16.24 5.29
C LEU A 65 -5.78 -15.88 3.87
N ILE A 66 -5.02 -16.26 2.85
CA ILE A 66 -5.36 -16.03 1.45
C ILE A 66 -6.72 -16.61 1.11
N ARG A 67 -7.02 -17.84 1.52
CA ARG A 67 -8.35 -18.44 1.33
C ARG A 67 -9.46 -17.62 1.98
N GLN A 68 -9.25 -17.15 3.21
CA GLN A 68 -10.21 -16.26 3.89
C GLN A 68 -10.42 -14.96 3.12
N PHE A 69 -9.36 -14.33 2.61
CA PHE A 69 -9.45 -13.14 1.78
C PHE A 69 -10.29 -13.40 0.52
N LEU A 70 -9.96 -14.46 -0.22
CA LEU A 70 -10.65 -14.81 -1.45
C LEU A 70 -12.14 -15.14 -1.22
N MET A 71 -12.46 -15.86 -0.14
CA MET A 71 -13.86 -16.18 0.22
C MET A 71 -14.67 -14.93 0.59
N ASN A 72 -14.03 -13.88 1.09
CA ASN A 72 -14.70 -12.64 1.48
C ASN A 72 -14.63 -11.55 0.39
N GLY A 73 -14.13 -11.89 -0.81
CA GLY A 73 -14.18 -11.01 -1.96
C GLY A 73 -13.21 -9.82 -1.88
N ILE A 74 -12.04 -10.01 -1.26
CA ILE A 74 -10.98 -9.01 -1.27
C ILE A 74 -10.64 -8.61 -2.71
N LYS A 75 -10.31 -7.34 -2.92
CA LYS A 75 -10.02 -6.81 -4.25
C LYS A 75 -8.54 -6.86 -4.59
N ARG A 76 -7.68 -6.59 -3.59
CA ARG A 76 -6.23 -6.47 -3.80
C ARG A 76 -5.43 -7.15 -2.70
N ILE A 77 -4.36 -7.84 -3.09
CA ILE A 77 -3.31 -8.34 -2.21
C ILE A 77 -1.98 -7.77 -2.69
N ASN A 78 -1.33 -6.99 -1.83
CA ASN A 78 0.02 -6.48 -2.04
C ASN A 78 1.00 -7.40 -1.32
N ILE A 79 2.00 -7.91 -2.03
CA ILE A 79 3.00 -8.84 -1.51
C ILE A 79 4.34 -8.12 -1.38
N PHE A 80 4.89 -8.15 -0.17
CA PHE A 80 6.20 -7.61 0.18
C PHE A 80 7.11 -8.75 0.64
N ALA A 81 8.16 -9.03 -0.11
CA ALA A 81 9.02 -10.20 0.09
C ALA A 81 10.52 -9.85 0.04
N GLY A 82 10.88 -8.67 0.53
CA GLY A 82 12.20 -8.08 0.41
C GLY A 82 12.43 -7.46 -0.97
N GLY A 83 13.65 -6.99 -1.23
CA GLY A 83 13.99 -6.33 -2.50
C GLY A 83 13.91 -7.24 -3.71
N ASN A 84 14.15 -8.56 -3.53
CA ASN A 84 14.12 -9.57 -4.61
C ASN A 84 13.13 -10.71 -4.31
N PRO A 85 11.85 -10.57 -4.68
CA PRO A 85 10.83 -11.60 -4.46
C PRO A 85 11.12 -12.96 -5.13
N ASN A 86 11.86 -12.99 -6.24
CA ASN A 86 12.18 -14.26 -6.93
C ASN A 86 13.01 -15.21 -6.07
N LYS A 87 13.84 -14.69 -5.18
CA LYS A 87 14.61 -15.51 -4.21
C LYS A 87 13.73 -16.00 -3.05
N ASN A 88 12.51 -15.46 -2.89
CA ASN A 88 11.66 -15.78 -1.77
C ASN A 88 10.81 -17.05 -2.04
N SER A 89 11.01 -18.09 -1.24
CA SER A 89 10.31 -19.37 -1.41
C SER A 89 8.79 -19.26 -1.12
N TYR A 90 8.37 -18.34 -0.26
CA TYR A 90 6.96 -18.10 0.03
C TYR A 90 6.24 -17.54 -1.20
N VAL A 91 6.84 -16.59 -1.93
CA VAL A 91 6.26 -16.03 -3.16
C VAL A 91 5.97 -17.16 -4.14
N ARG A 92 6.96 -17.99 -4.44
CA ARG A 92 6.82 -19.13 -5.38
C ARG A 92 5.72 -20.13 -4.98
N GLN A 93 5.50 -20.31 -3.67
CA GLN A 93 4.50 -21.23 -3.16
C GLN A 93 3.08 -20.64 -3.10
N LEU A 94 2.95 -19.33 -2.89
CA LEU A 94 1.67 -18.67 -2.61
C LEU A 94 1.06 -18.00 -3.85
N LEU A 95 1.87 -17.50 -4.77
CA LEU A 95 1.40 -16.79 -5.97
C LEU A 95 0.43 -17.63 -6.81
N PRO A 96 0.68 -18.93 -7.10
CA PRO A 96 -0.24 -19.74 -7.88
C PRO A 96 -1.63 -19.94 -7.24
N ASP A 97 -1.72 -19.87 -5.91
CA ASP A 97 -3.00 -20.00 -5.20
C ASP A 97 -3.86 -18.73 -5.38
N MET A 98 -3.23 -17.56 -5.46
CA MET A 98 -3.92 -16.28 -5.65
C MET A 98 -4.35 -16.06 -7.10
N GLU A 99 -3.58 -16.51 -8.07
CA GLU A 99 -3.87 -16.34 -9.50
C GLU A 99 -5.12 -17.05 -10.00
N LYS A 100 -5.55 -18.12 -9.32
CA LYS A 100 -6.79 -18.83 -9.61
C LYS A 100 -8.04 -18.01 -9.33
N SER A 101 -7.89 -16.84 -8.74
CA SER A 101 -8.97 -15.97 -8.31
C SER A 101 -9.06 -14.71 -9.20
N LYS A 102 -10.05 -13.84 -8.87
CA LYS A 102 -10.22 -12.53 -9.51
C LYS A 102 -9.59 -11.39 -8.70
N VAL A 103 -8.75 -11.72 -7.73
CA VAL A 103 -8.06 -10.72 -6.91
C VAL A 103 -6.91 -10.10 -7.69
N ASP A 104 -6.72 -8.80 -7.53
CA ASP A 104 -5.55 -8.09 -8.07
C ASP A 104 -4.35 -8.37 -7.15
N VAL A 105 -3.34 -9.05 -7.67
CA VAL A 105 -2.11 -9.35 -6.94
C VAL A 105 -1.02 -8.40 -7.39
N HIS A 106 -0.45 -7.66 -6.45
CA HIS A 106 0.65 -6.74 -6.68
C HIS A 106 1.90 -7.24 -5.95
N LEU A 107 3.01 -7.37 -6.67
CA LEU A 107 4.29 -7.82 -6.14
C LEU A 107 5.28 -6.66 -6.14
N TYR A 108 5.74 -6.28 -4.96
CA TYR A 108 6.70 -5.18 -4.77
C TYR A 108 8.13 -5.67 -4.87
N LEU A 109 8.94 -4.98 -5.66
CA LEU A 109 10.36 -5.28 -5.82
C LEU A 109 11.16 -3.99 -6.09
N ASP A 110 12.46 -4.05 -5.83
CA ASP A 110 13.39 -2.99 -6.20
C ASP A 110 13.85 -3.15 -7.66
N ASN A 111 14.05 -2.04 -8.38
CA ASN A 111 14.43 -2.06 -9.79
C ASN A 111 15.77 -2.74 -10.04
N THR A 112 16.68 -2.76 -9.08
CA THR A 112 18.00 -3.41 -9.20
C THR A 112 17.89 -4.93 -9.37
N PHE A 113 16.74 -5.52 -9.03
CA PHE A 113 16.49 -6.96 -9.17
C PHE A 113 15.70 -7.33 -10.42
N LEU A 114 15.32 -6.36 -11.26
CA LEU A 114 14.64 -6.66 -12.51
C LEU A 114 15.49 -7.55 -13.40
N CYS A 115 14.88 -8.61 -13.94
CA CYS A 115 15.50 -9.58 -14.81
C CYS A 115 14.45 -10.25 -15.71
N SER A 116 14.89 -11.05 -16.67
CA SER A 116 14.01 -11.77 -17.60
C SER A 116 12.99 -12.69 -16.93
N GLU A 117 13.28 -13.21 -15.74
CA GLU A 117 12.31 -14.03 -14.98
C GLU A 117 11.05 -13.23 -14.60
N TYR A 118 11.17 -11.92 -14.36
CA TYR A 118 10.01 -11.06 -14.13
C TYR A 118 9.25 -10.75 -15.43
N GLU A 119 9.91 -10.65 -16.56
CA GLU A 119 9.25 -10.54 -17.86
C GLU A 119 8.38 -11.79 -18.11
N GLU A 120 8.93 -12.98 -17.87
CA GLU A 120 8.17 -14.23 -17.97
C GLU A 120 7.03 -14.27 -16.96
N LEU A 121 7.23 -13.84 -15.72
CA LEU A 121 6.22 -13.81 -14.69
C LEU A 121 5.00 -12.98 -15.13
N VAL A 122 5.19 -11.76 -15.60
CA VAL A 122 4.07 -10.90 -16.01
C VAL A 122 3.38 -11.38 -17.28
N GLN A 123 4.06 -12.13 -18.15
CA GLN A 123 3.47 -12.76 -19.33
C GLN A 123 2.61 -13.98 -18.98
N GLN A 124 3.05 -14.77 -18.01
CA GLN A 124 2.40 -16.04 -17.62
C GLN A 124 1.30 -15.86 -16.58
N THR A 125 1.29 -14.75 -15.85
CA THR A 125 0.43 -14.50 -14.69
C THR A 125 -0.39 -13.22 -14.85
N LYS A 126 -1.33 -12.98 -13.93
CA LYS A 126 -2.06 -11.71 -13.83
C LYS A 126 -1.43 -10.75 -12.80
N CYS A 127 -0.31 -11.11 -12.23
CA CYS A 127 0.39 -10.31 -11.24
C CYS A 127 0.83 -8.96 -11.83
N VAL A 128 0.67 -7.90 -11.07
CA VAL A 128 1.19 -6.57 -11.38
C VAL A 128 2.48 -6.36 -10.60
N LEU A 129 3.54 -5.95 -11.26
CA LEU A 129 4.78 -5.56 -10.59
C LEU A 129 4.68 -4.10 -10.14
N GLU A 130 4.98 -3.85 -8.89
CA GLU A 130 5.18 -2.51 -8.32
C GLU A 130 6.69 -2.30 -8.12
N VAL A 131 7.33 -1.72 -9.11
CA VAL A 131 8.79 -1.54 -9.15
C VAL A 131 9.15 -0.25 -8.41
N LEU A 132 9.95 -0.38 -7.35
CA LEU A 132 10.48 0.76 -6.59
C LEU A 132 11.80 1.18 -7.21
N VAL A 133 11.94 2.46 -7.48
CA VAL A 133 13.13 3.04 -8.09
C VAL A 133 13.62 4.19 -7.23
N HIS A 134 14.80 4.03 -6.66
CA HIS A 134 15.50 5.10 -5.96
C HIS A 134 16.16 6.07 -6.93
N ALA A 135 16.44 7.30 -6.49
CA ALA A 135 16.98 8.36 -7.35
C ALA A 135 18.27 7.97 -8.09
N GLU A 136 19.10 7.12 -7.49
CA GLU A 136 20.32 6.60 -8.13
C GLU A 136 20.03 5.80 -9.41
N GLY A 137 18.84 5.19 -9.47
CA GLY A 137 18.38 4.42 -10.63
C GLY A 137 17.79 5.25 -11.78
N PHE A 138 17.61 6.58 -11.61
CA PHE A 138 17.04 7.43 -12.67
C PHE A 138 18.03 7.62 -13.82
N GLY A 139 17.61 7.33 -15.05
CA GLY A 139 18.42 7.49 -16.25
C GLY A 139 18.01 6.56 -17.39
N ASN A 140 18.88 6.47 -18.41
CA ASN A 140 18.59 5.75 -19.65
C ASN A 140 18.32 4.25 -19.44
N GLN A 141 19.04 3.60 -18.51
CA GLN A 141 18.81 2.19 -18.21
C GLN A 141 17.39 1.94 -17.73
N LEU A 142 16.86 2.80 -16.86
CA LEU A 142 15.49 2.71 -16.40
C LEU A 142 14.47 2.87 -17.56
N THR A 143 14.76 3.80 -18.48
CA THR A 143 13.91 3.99 -19.68
C THR A 143 13.92 2.75 -20.58
N GLU A 144 15.09 2.13 -20.78
CA GLU A 144 15.20 0.87 -21.52
C GLU A 144 14.44 -0.28 -20.84
N ASP A 145 14.50 -0.36 -19.51
CA ASP A 145 13.76 -1.36 -18.75
C ASP A 145 12.23 -1.11 -18.84
N MET A 146 11.78 0.14 -18.78
CA MET A 146 10.38 0.49 -19.00
C MET A 146 9.85 0.04 -20.37
N GLN A 147 10.69 0.03 -21.40
CA GLN A 147 10.32 -0.43 -22.77
C GLN A 147 10.20 -1.96 -22.89
N LYS A 148 10.90 -2.72 -22.04
CA LYS A 148 10.88 -4.19 -22.07
C LYS A 148 9.65 -4.79 -21.45
N PHE A 149 9.04 -4.10 -20.49
CA PHE A 149 7.90 -4.62 -19.71
C PHE A 149 6.56 -4.13 -20.26
N PRO A 150 5.49 -4.97 -20.20
CA PRO A 150 4.14 -4.54 -20.57
C PRO A 150 3.66 -3.40 -19.64
N TYR A 151 3.24 -2.29 -20.24
CA TYR A 151 2.85 -1.07 -19.50
C TYR A 151 1.65 -1.27 -18.56
N ASP A 152 0.72 -2.17 -18.88
CA ASP A 152 -0.46 -2.48 -18.09
C ASP A 152 -0.18 -3.41 -16.90
N ARG A 153 1.02 -3.99 -16.84
CA ARG A 153 1.42 -5.01 -15.85
C ARG A 153 2.53 -4.55 -14.92
N VAL A 154 3.13 -3.41 -15.18
CA VAL A 154 4.22 -2.86 -14.37
C VAL A 154 3.93 -1.40 -14.02
N LYS A 155 4.06 -1.07 -12.74
CA LYS A 155 3.98 0.28 -12.23
C LYS A 155 5.32 0.69 -11.65
N TRP A 156 5.83 1.81 -12.11
CA TRP A 156 7.11 2.35 -11.71
C TRP A 156 6.92 3.41 -10.64
N ASN A 157 7.40 3.13 -9.43
CA ASN A 157 7.29 4.02 -8.28
C ASN A 157 8.63 4.73 -8.08
N LEU A 158 8.73 5.97 -8.55
CA LEU A 158 9.94 6.79 -8.50
C LEU A 158 9.98 7.54 -7.17
N ILE A 159 10.96 7.23 -6.32
CA ILE A 159 11.13 7.87 -5.01
C ILE A 159 11.94 9.15 -5.21
N VAL A 160 11.37 10.28 -4.83
CA VAL A 160 11.98 11.61 -4.96
C VAL A 160 12.06 12.31 -3.60
N SER A 161 13.16 13.00 -3.35
CA SER A 161 13.38 13.70 -2.09
C SER A 161 13.89 15.14 -2.25
N ASN A 162 14.22 15.54 -3.47
CA ASN A 162 14.75 16.88 -3.77
C ASN A 162 14.48 17.28 -5.22
N GLU A 163 14.76 18.55 -5.55
CA GLU A 163 14.57 19.12 -6.89
C GLU A 163 15.42 18.42 -7.96
N SER A 164 16.66 18.06 -7.63
CA SER A 164 17.54 17.35 -8.57
C SER A 164 16.96 16.00 -9.00
N ASP A 165 16.24 15.31 -8.13
CA ASP A 165 15.54 14.06 -8.47
C ASP A 165 14.44 14.36 -9.50
N MET A 166 13.67 15.43 -9.32
CA MET A 166 12.64 15.85 -10.26
C MET A 166 13.21 16.24 -11.62
N GLU A 167 14.29 17.06 -11.66
CA GLU A 167 14.98 17.40 -12.90
C GLU A 167 15.51 16.19 -13.67
N ARG A 168 15.95 15.14 -12.95
CA ARG A 168 16.41 13.89 -13.59
C ARG A 168 15.24 13.16 -14.24
N ILE A 169 14.08 13.10 -13.59
CA ILE A 169 12.87 12.49 -14.15
C ILE A 169 12.40 13.25 -15.37
N GLU A 170 12.40 14.58 -15.35
CA GLU A 170 11.99 15.43 -16.48
C GLU A 170 12.87 15.22 -17.73
N LYS A 171 14.15 14.89 -17.52
CA LYS A 171 15.11 14.59 -18.60
C LYS A 171 14.99 13.16 -19.15
N MET A 172 14.20 12.28 -18.50
CA MET A 172 13.99 10.91 -18.95
C MET A 172 12.96 10.85 -20.09
N GLU A 173 13.25 10.07 -21.12
CA GLU A 173 12.29 9.76 -22.19
C GLU A 173 11.35 8.62 -21.79
N ILE A 174 10.43 8.92 -20.87
CA ILE A 174 9.46 7.92 -20.38
C ILE A 174 8.49 7.55 -21.49
N PRO A 175 8.30 6.25 -21.83
CA PRO A 175 7.34 5.83 -22.84
C PRO A 175 5.91 6.25 -22.47
N ALA A 176 5.13 6.75 -23.43
CA ALA A 176 3.86 7.42 -23.20
C ALA A 176 2.81 6.58 -22.45
N GLU A 177 2.85 5.26 -22.62
CA GLU A 177 1.88 4.34 -21.99
C GLU A 177 2.33 3.80 -20.64
N THR A 178 3.56 4.15 -20.20
CA THR A 178 4.15 3.65 -18.95
C THR A 178 3.43 4.24 -17.73
N VAL A 179 3.04 3.39 -16.80
CA VAL A 179 2.43 3.83 -15.54
C VAL A 179 3.52 4.21 -14.55
N VAL A 180 3.75 5.51 -14.40
CA VAL A 180 4.71 6.07 -13.46
C VAL A 180 3.99 6.76 -12.31
N GLN A 181 4.45 6.51 -11.09
CA GLN A 181 3.99 7.18 -9.88
C GLN A 181 5.17 7.83 -9.16
N ILE A 182 5.15 9.14 -9.01
CA ILE A 182 6.13 9.84 -8.20
C ILE A 182 5.76 9.66 -6.72
N LYS A 183 6.73 9.23 -5.92
CA LYS A 183 6.60 8.98 -4.48
C LYS A 183 7.49 9.96 -3.71
N PRO A 184 6.98 11.13 -3.32
CA PRO A 184 7.76 12.07 -2.51
C PRO A 184 8.09 11.45 -1.15
N PHE A 185 9.37 11.49 -0.80
CA PHE A 185 9.87 11.01 0.48
C PHE A 185 10.31 12.16 1.36
N TYR A 186 9.62 12.35 2.49
CA TYR A 186 9.88 13.45 3.42
C TYR A 186 11.06 13.13 4.34
N THR A 187 11.99 14.09 4.43
CA THR A 187 13.01 14.16 5.47
C THR A 187 12.87 15.49 6.22
N ALA A 188 13.42 15.58 7.42
CA ALA A 188 13.39 16.85 8.16
C ALA A 188 14.10 18.01 7.40
N GLU A 189 15.03 17.66 6.51
CA GLU A 189 15.90 18.58 5.78
C GLU A 189 15.30 19.06 4.46
N ASN A 190 14.34 18.33 3.87
CA ASN A 190 13.77 18.64 2.55
C ASN A 190 12.41 19.34 2.59
N LYS A 191 12.13 20.08 3.67
CA LYS A 191 10.84 20.77 3.87
C LYS A 191 10.52 21.78 2.78
N ASP A 192 11.53 22.47 2.24
CA ASP A 192 11.34 23.47 1.20
C ASP A 192 10.99 22.82 -0.14
N PHE A 193 11.60 21.69 -0.48
CA PHE A 193 11.17 20.85 -1.60
C PHE A 193 9.69 20.44 -1.48
N PHE A 194 9.27 20.03 -0.28
CA PHE A 194 7.86 19.65 -0.06
C PHE A 194 6.91 20.83 -0.21
N ARG A 195 7.31 22.04 0.19
CA ARG A 195 6.50 23.26 0.03
C ARG A 195 6.29 23.60 -1.44
N GLU A 196 7.30 23.42 -2.25
CA GLU A 196 7.28 23.83 -3.65
C GLU A 196 6.65 22.79 -4.56
N TYR A 197 6.93 21.52 -4.34
CA TYR A 197 6.55 20.44 -5.28
C TYR A 197 5.46 19.50 -4.78
N VAL A 198 5.18 19.44 -3.49
CA VAL A 198 4.30 18.40 -2.92
C VAL A 198 3.08 18.98 -2.21
N TYR A 199 3.21 20.06 -1.47
CA TYR A 199 2.07 20.63 -0.77
C TYR A 199 1.11 21.29 -1.75
N LEU A 200 -0.17 20.97 -1.57
CA LEU A 200 -1.23 21.51 -2.40
C LEU A 200 -1.42 23.01 -2.12
N GLU A 201 -1.44 23.77 -3.18
CA GLU A 201 -1.85 25.17 -3.14
C GLU A 201 -3.39 25.29 -3.14
N MET A 202 -3.89 26.50 -2.83
CA MET A 202 -5.33 26.74 -2.83
C MET A 202 -5.96 26.49 -4.20
N GLN A 203 -5.23 26.76 -5.28
CA GLN A 203 -5.68 26.52 -6.66
C GLN A 203 -5.89 25.06 -6.95
N ASP A 204 -4.98 24.18 -6.47
CA ASP A 204 -5.08 22.73 -6.65
C ASP A 204 -6.31 22.19 -5.91
N ILE A 205 -6.55 22.70 -4.70
CA ILE A 205 -7.70 22.30 -3.89
C ILE A 205 -9.01 22.72 -4.56
N LEU A 206 -9.07 23.90 -5.14
CA LEU A 206 -10.26 24.43 -5.83
C LEU A 206 -10.48 23.75 -7.19
N ALA A 207 -9.42 23.34 -7.87
CA ALA A 207 -9.50 22.64 -9.15
C ALA A 207 -9.91 21.15 -9.01
N ALA A 208 -9.72 20.56 -7.82
CA ALA A 208 -10.06 19.16 -7.59
C ALA A 208 -11.59 18.94 -7.61
N PRO A 209 -12.13 18.12 -8.53
CA PRO A 209 -13.56 17.85 -8.57
C PRO A 209 -13.96 17.00 -7.36
N ILE A 210 -14.86 17.51 -6.54
CA ILE A 210 -15.39 16.81 -5.37
C ILE A 210 -16.89 16.62 -5.52
N ASP A 211 -17.31 15.36 -5.58
CA ASP A 211 -18.72 15.01 -5.58
C ASP A 211 -19.29 14.85 -4.14
N ARG A 212 -20.60 14.78 -4.06
CA ARG A 212 -21.30 14.60 -2.78
C ARG A 212 -20.93 13.29 -2.08
N LYS A 213 -20.64 12.24 -2.85
CA LYS A 213 -20.28 10.93 -2.33
C LYS A 213 -18.91 10.98 -1.66
N THR A 214 -17.95 11.65 -2.28
CA THR A 214 -16.61 11.89 -1.72
C THR A 214 -16.68 12.70 -0.43
N ILE A 215 -17.45 13.80 -0.41
CA ILE A 215 -17.67 14.60 0.82
C ILE A 215 -18.25 13.72 1.93
N PHE A 216 -19.26 12.89 1.62
CA PHE A 216 -19.86 12.01 2.61
C PHE A 216 -18.86 10.98 3.16
N ARG A 217 -18.02 10.39 2.28
CA ARG A 217 -16.96 9.46 2.69
C ARG A 217 -15.96 10.14 3.62
N HIS A 218 -15.43 11.31 3.27
CA HIS A 218 -14.46 12.06 4.08
C HIS A 218 -15.02 12.49 5.46
N ARG A 219 -16.34 12.55 5.60
CA ARG A 219 -17.00 12.80 6.89
C ARG A 219 -17.13 11.57 7.77
N THR A 220 -17.01 10.38 7.22
CA THR A 220 -17.35 9.12 7.89
C THR A 220 -16.22 8.13 7.95
N LEU A 221 -15.28 8.17 6.99
CA LEU A 221 -14.23 7.19 6.81
C LEU A 221 -12.89 7.87 6.53
N ASN A 222 -11.82 7.17 6.84
CA ASN A 222 -10.48 7.52 6.36
C ASN A 222 -10.23 6.83 5.01
N ASP A 223 -10.29 7.58 3.92
CA ASP A 223 -10.14 7.04 2.57
C ASP A 223 -8.79 6.38 2.30
N ASN A 224 -7.73 6.79 3.03
CA ASN A 224 -6.41 6.19 2.86
C ASN A 224 -6.31 4.80 3.49
N PHE A 225 -7.01 4.57 4.59
CA PHE A 225 -6.83 3.34 5.38
C PHE A 225 -8.08 2.46 5.46
N PHE A 226 -9.27 3.01 5.18
CA PHE A 226 -10.50 2.22 5.28
C PHE A 226 -10.48 1.00 4.36
N GLY A 227 -10.68 -0.16 4.96
CA GLY A 227 -10.70 -1.43 4.25
C GLY A 227 -9.33 -1.99 3.92
N LYS A 228 -8.26 -1.45 4.52
CA LYS A 228 -6.89 -1.95 4.37
C LYS A 228 -6.38 -2.57 5.66
N LEU A 229 -5.58 -3.63 5.53
CA LEU A 229 -4.81 -4.22 6.63
C LEU A 229 -3.37 -4.48 6.18
N THR A 230 -2.46 -4.44 7.13
CA THR A 230 -1.08 -4.89 6.97
C THR A 230 -0.82 -6.05 7.94
N ILE A 231 -0.30 -7.16 7.43
CA ILE A 231 0.02 -8.36 8.20
C ILE A 231 1.51 -8.65 8.07
N TYR A 232 2.18 -8.72 9.20
CA TYR A 232 3.62 -9.02 9.28
C TYR A 232 3.89 -10.52 9.43
N PRO A 233 5.12 -10.97 9.15
CA PRO A 233 5.53 -12.35 9.35
C PRO A 233 5.37 -12.83 10.80
N SER A 234 5.51 -11.93 11.79
CA SER A 234 5.22 -12.21 13.20
C SER A 234 3.75 -12.57 13.50
N GLY A 235 2.86 -12.37 12.53
CA GLY A 235 1.42 -12.49 12.70
C GLY A 235 0.73 -11.23 13.21
N GLU A 236 1.48 -10.16 13.50
CA GLU A 236 0.92 -8.87 13.89
C GLU A 236 0.11 -8.23 12.76
N VAL A 237 -1.03 -7.65 13.12
CA VAL A 237 -1.98 -7.02 12.20
C VAL A 237 -2.15 -5.55 12.54
N TYR A 238 -2.06 -4.71 11.52
CA TYR A 238 -2.23 -3.26 11.60
C TYR A 238 -3.27 -2.76 10.60
N ALA A 239 -4.12 -1.84 11.00
CA ALA A 239 -4.95 -1.06 10.07
C ALA A 239 -4.15 0.10 9.44
N ASN A 240 -3.19 0.63 10.19
CA ASN A 240 -2.18 1.59 9.76
C ASN A 240 -0.89 1.29 10.54
N VAL A 241 0.21 1.07 9.84
CA VAL A 241 1.51 0.74 10.45
C VAL A 241 2.08 1.84 11.35
N ASN A 242 1.56 3.06 11.24
CA ASN A 242 1.90 4.20 12.11
C ASN A 242 1.04 4.27 13.39
N CYS A 243 0.10 3.35 13.56
CA CYS A 243 -0.77 3.24 14.72
C CYS A 243 -0.41 2.00 15.56
N SER A 244 -1.09 1.83 16.69
CA SER A 244 -0.94 0.64 17.53
C SER A 244 -1.38 -0.63 16.79
N VAL A 245 -0.77 -1.75 17.13
CA VAL A 245 -1.14 -3.07 16.64
C VAL A 245 -2.59 -3.40 17.02
N LEU A 246 -3.36 -3.96 16.09
CA LEU A 246 -4.71 -4.46 16.38
C LEU A 246 -4.66 -5.74 17.22
N GLY A 247 -3.73 -6.61 16.93
CA GLY A 247 -3.49 -7.87 17.58
C GLY A 247 -2.67 -8.81 16.72
N ASN A 248 -2.69 -10.09 17.05
CA ASN A 248 -1.97 -11.12 16.29
C ASN A 248 -2.94 -12.15 15.72
N ILE A 249 -2.73 -12.52 14.44
CA ILE A 249 -3.60 -13.47 13.71
C ILE A 249 -3.46 -14.91 14.22
N GLN A 250 -2.45 -15.21 15.01
CA GLN A 250 -2.28 -16.50 15.69
C GLN A 250 -3.18 -16.62 16.92
N ASP A 251 -3.46 -15.49 17.57
CA ASP A 251 -4.24 -15.45 18.83
C ASP A 251 -5.71 -15.09 18.58
N SER A 252 -6.01 -14.34 17.54
CA SER A 252 -7.34 -13.81 17.22
C SER A 252 -7.72 -14.07 15.77
N SER A 253 -8.99 -14.29 15.51
CA SER A 253 -9.49 -14.40 14.15
C SER A 253 -9.42 -13.06 13.41
N LEU A 254 -9.25 -13.09 12.11
CA LEU A 254 -9.27 -11.89 11.26
C LEU A 254 -10.56 -11.06 11.47
N LYS A 255 -11.69 -11.75 11.65
CA LYS A 255 -12.99 -11.10 11.92
C LYS A 255 -12.98 -10.32 13.23
N GLU A 256 -12.40 -10.86 14.29
CA GLU A 256 -12.29 -10.17 15.59
C GLU A 256 -11.39 -8.95 15.49
N LEU A 257 -10.26 -9.06 14.78
CA LEU A 257 -9.35 -7.92 14.57
C LEU A 257 -10.01 -6.80 13.76
N LEU A 258 -10.76 -7.14 12.72
CA LEU A 258 -11.51 -6.15 11.94
C LEU A 258 -12.65 -5.52 12.75
N TYR A 259 -13.32 -6.31 13.58
CA TYR A 259 -14.37 -5.80 14.46
C TYR A 259 -13.78 -4.81 15.47
N LYS A 260 -12.63 -5.12 16.05
CA LYS A 260 -11.88 -4.22 16.95
C LYS A 260 -11.54 -2.91 16.25
N GLU A 261 -11.04 -2.94 15.00
CA GLU A 261 -10.76 -1.72 14.24
C GLU A 261 -12.00 -0.85 14.06
N ILE A 262 -13.14 -1.44 13.73
CA ILE A 262 -14.39 -0.67 13.53
C ILE A 262 -14.92 -0.10 14.84
N THR A 263 -14.81 -0.84 15.95
CA THR A 263 -15.38 -0.43 17.24
C THR A 263 -14.49 0.55 18.00
N GLU A 264 -13.20 0.36 17.94
CA GLU A 264 -12.21 1.19 18.64
C GLU A 264 -11.72 2.38 17.79
N GLY A 265 -11.92 2.33 16.46
CA GLY A 265 -11.70 3.47 15.57
C GLY A 265 -10.24 3.89 15.41
N ASN A 266 -9.32 2.94 15.28
CA ASN A 266 -7.88 3.18 15.35
C ASN A 266 -7.33 3.89 14.10
N ALA A 267 -7.72 3.47 12.87
CA ALA A 267 -7.27 4.07 11.64
C ALA A 267 -8.40 4.27 10.62
N TRP A 268 -9.29 3.29 10.47
CA TRP A 268 -10.33 3.31 9.44
C TRP A 268 -11.37 4.43 9.63
N LEU A 269 -11.65 4.77 10.88
CA LEU A 269 -12.64 5.79 11.25
C LEU A 269 -12.01 7.10 11.74
N ARG A 270 -10.70 7.23 11.62
CA ARG A 270 -9.99 8.47 11.92
C ARG A 270 -10.22 9.49 10.81
N ILE A 271 -11.04 10.48 11.09
CA ILE A 271 -11.44 11.51 10.12
C ILE A 271 -10.92 12.89 10.54
N ARG A 272 -10.68 13.77 9.58
CA ARG A 272 -10.21 15.14 9.82
C ARG A 272 -11.14 15.95 10.72
N GLY A 273 -12.43 15.68 10.70
CA GLY A 273 -13.38 16.35 11.58
C GLY A 273 -13.11 16.14 13.07
N ASN A 274 -12.36 15.12 13.44
CA ASN A 274 -12.02 14.77 14.83
C ASN A 274 -10.58 15.15 15.20
N GLU A 275 -9.72 15.51 14.22
CA GLU A 275 -8.29 15.71 14.42
C GLU A 275 -7.90 17.19 14.35
N LYS A 276 -7.12 17.68 15.32
CA LYS A 276 -6.53 19.03 15.28
C LYS A 276 -5.21 19.00 14.50
N PRO A 277 -4.92 20.03 13.70
CA PRO A 277 -5.70 21.25 13.43
C PRO A 277 -6.77 21.07 12.33
N CYS A 278 -6.88 19.89 11.72
CA CYS A 278 -7.70 19.64 10.53
C CYS A 278 -9.20 19.93 10.74
N ASN A 279 -9.71 19.72 11.95
CA ASN A 279 -11.12 19.98 12.28
C ASN A 279 -11.55 21.45 12.14
N GLN A 280 -10.61 22.38 12.16
CA GLN A 280 -10.84 23.81 11.96
C GLN A 280 -10.61 24.26 10.51
N CYS A 281 -10.07 23.39 9.65
CA CYS A 281 -9.80 23.72 8.26
C CYS A 281 -11.09 23.75 7.45
N VAL A 282 -11.30 24.83 6.68
CA VAL A 282 -12.46 24.97 5.77
C VAL A 282 -12.43 23.92 4.66
N ASN A 283 -11.24 23.51 4.24
CA ASN A 283 -11.00 22.53 3.18
C ASN A 283 -10.91 21.08 3.69
N ARG A 284 -11.24 20.80 4.96
CA ARG A 284 -11.09 19.47 5.57
C ARG A 284 -11.78 18.33 4.84
N LEU A 285 -12.82 18.62 4.06
CA LEU A 285 -13.55 17.62 3.29
C LEU A 285 -13.06 17.53 1.84
N SER A 286 -12.29 18.52 1.38
CA SER A 286 -11.71 18.56 0.04
C SER A 286 -10.34 17.87 -0.03
N LEU A 287 -9.62 17.82 1.06
CA LEU A 287 -8.29 17.24 1.14
C LEU A 287 -8.36 15.73 1.44
N ILE A 288 -7.49 14.93 0.85
CA ILE A 288 -7.48 13.47 1.00
C ILE A 288 -6.52 13.02 2.12
N HIS A 289 -5.53 13.87 2.50
CA HIS A 289 -4.43 13.45 3.39
C HIS A 289 -4.71 13.69 4.87
N ILE A 290 -4.60 12.66 5.66
CA ILE A 290 -4.33 12.69 7.11
C ILE A 290 -3.20 11.72 7.38
#